data_da923f2dbb9e1d2f59ca4ff101d5d0bf
#
_entry.id   da923f2dbb9e1d2f59ca4ff101d5d0bf
#
_cell.length_a   1.000
_cell.length_b   1.000
_cell.length_c   1.000
_cell.angle_alpha   90.00
_cell.angle_beta   90.00
_cell.angle_gamma   90.00
#
_symmetry.space_group_name_H-M   'P 1'
#
loop_
_entity.id
_entity.type
_entity.pdbx_description
1 polymer ?
#
loop_
_entity_poly.entity_id
_entity_poly.type
_entity_poly.pdbx_seq_one_letter_code
_entity_poly.pdbx_strand_id
1 'polypeptide(L)'
;MAAVERAVWPLMGLEVVTPMLTLRYITDELALLAAEGIHDPATMPFSTPWTDVPSPELERNTLRFYWRNRADTTVEQWDLNLAVVVDGVAVGMCSIEADAFPTRRSAETGSWVGRRYQHQGIGREVRHAAQASPHKMCAGR
;
A
#
# COMPACT_ATOMS: atom_id res chain seq x y z
N MET A 1 -4.91 -17.50 13.93
CA MET A 1 -3.74 -16.64 13.59
C MET A 1 -4.18 -15.23 13.20
N ALA A 2 -4.98 -15.08 12.16
CA ALA A 2 -5.40 -13.73 11.70
C ALA A 2 -6.14 -12.90 12.78
N ALA A 3 -6.97 -13.51 13.60
CA ALA A 3 -7.68 -12.80 14.67
C ALA A 3 -6.74 -12.29 15.77
N VAL A 4 -5.71 -13.08 16.11
CA VAL A 4 -4.70 -12.69 17.09
C VAL A 4 -3.82 -11.57 16.53
N GLU A 5 -3.41 -11.68 15.28
CA GLU A 5 -2.63 -10.64 14.61
C GLU A 5 -3.37 -9.31 14.59
N ARG A 6 -4.67 -9.32 14.27
CA ARG A 6 -5.48 -8.10 14.25
C ARG A 6 -5.65 -7.49 15.63
N ALA A 7 -5.69 -8.30 16.68
CA ALA A 7 -5.79 -7.79 18.03
C ALA A 7 -4.52 -7.08 18.48
N VAL A 8 -3.35 -7.58 18.06
CA VAL A 8 -2.04 -7.01 18.40
C VAL A 8 -1.67 -5.88 17.45
N TRP A 9 -1.99 -6.04 16.16
CA TRP A 9 -1.71 -5.04 15.12
C TRP A 9 -2.99 -4.73 14.36
N PRO A 10 -3.82 -3.79 14.86
CA PRO A 10 -5.14 -3.51 14.28
C PRO A 10 -5.13 -3.14 12.80
N LEU A 11 -4.03 -2.58 12.31
CA LEU A 11 -3.86 -2.23 10.89
C LEU A 11 -3.97 -3.45 9.97
N MET A 12 -3.72 -4.66 10.47
CA MET A 12 -3.92 -5.89 9.69
C MET A 12 -5.35 -6.04 9.17
N GLY A 13 -6.32 -5.41 9.82
CA GLY A 13 -7.71 -5.39 9.38
C GLY A 13 -8.09 -4.15 8.58
N LEU A 14 -7.12 -3.27 8.29
CA LEU A 14 -7.41 -2.04 7.54
C LEU A 14 -7.82 -2.37 6.12
N GLU A 15 -9.01 -1.89 5.74
CA GLU A 15 -9.57 -2.12 4.44
C GLU A 15 -10.44 -0.92 4.05
N VAL A 16 -10.29 -0.47 2.81
CA VAL A 16 -11.11 0.61 2.24
C VAL A 16 -11.77 0.06 0.99
N VAL A 17 -13.09 -0.01 1.01
CA VAL A 17 -13.89 -0.57 -0.08
C VAL A 17 -14.53 0.55 -0.88
N THR A 18 -14.38 0.51 -2.19
CA THR A 18 -15.07 1.40 -3.14
C THR A 18 -15.91 0.55 -4.09
N PRO A 19 -16.79 1.14 -4.91
CA PRO A 19 -17.55 0.36 -5.90
C PRO A 19 -16.67 -0.43 -6.88
N MET A 20 -15.44 0.01 -7.10
CA MET A 20 -14.55 -0.52 -8.14
C MET A 20 -13.44 -1.41 -7.60
N LEU A 21 -12.97 -1.14 -6.37
CA LEU A 21 -11.79 -1.79 -5.83
C LEU A 21 -11.80 -1.83 -4.30
N THR A 22 -10.84 -2.55 -3.76
CA THR A 22 -10.57 -2.58 -2.32
C THR A 22 -9.09 -2.23 -2.11
N LEU A 23 -8.82 -1.35 -1.14
CA LEU A 23 -7.47 -1.13 -0.63
C LEU A 23 -7.32 -1.97 0.62
N ARG A 24 -6.33 -2.86 0.66
CA ARG A 24 -6.09 -3.76 1.78
C ARG A 24 -4.69 -3.58 2.33
N TYR A 25 -4.56 -3.57 3.67
CA TYR A 25 -3.26 -3.47 4.30
C TYR A 25 -2.34 -4.57 3.77
N ILE A 26 -1.08 -4.21 3.50
CA ILE A 26 -0.13 -5.12 2.86
C ILE A 26 0.15 -6.36 3.72
N THR A 27 0.12 -7.52 3.09
CA THR A 27 0.60 -8.79 3.65
C THR A 27 1.84 -9.22 2.88
N ASP A 28 2.58 -10.20 3.39
CA ASP A 28 3.75 -10.70 2.69
C ASP A 28 3.38 -11.29 1.33
N GLU A 29 2.24 -11.98 1.24
CA GLU A 29 1.74 -12.50 -0.02
C GLU A 29 1.44 -11.38 -1.03
N LEU A 30 0.73 -10.33 -0.58
CA LEU A 30 0.42 -9.19 -1.44
C LEU A 30 1.68 -8.43 -1.85
N ALA A 31 2.67 -8.34 -0.96
CA ALA A 31 3.95 -7.71 -1.29
C ALA A 31 4.69 -8.45 -2.40
N LEU A 32 4.66 -9.79 -2.37
CA LEU A 32 5.29 -10.60 -3.42
C LEU A 32 4.57 -10.46 -4.76
N LEU A 33 3.23 -10.37 -4.75
CA LEU A 33 2.46 -10.10 -5.96
C LEU A 33 2.76 -8.70 -6.52
N ALA A 34 2.97 -7.72 -5.63
CA ALA A 34 3.34 -6.36 -6.03
C ALA A 34 4.73 -6.31 -6.68
N ALA A 35 5.62 -7.21 -6.31
CA ALA A 35 6.98 -7.25 -6.87
C ALA A 35 6.98 -7.42 -8.40
N GLU A 36 6.00 -8.12 -8.95
CA GLU A 36 5.86 -8.28 -10.39
C GLU A 36 5.64 -6.93 -11.09
N GLY A 37 4.86 -6.05 -10.48
CA GLY A 37 4.61 -4.72 -11.04
C GLY A 37 5.81 -3.78 -10.94
N ILE A 38 6.67 -3.98 -9.96
CA ILE A 38 7.89 -3.17 -9.78
C ILE A 38 8.88 -3.40 -10.92
N HIS A 39 8.90 -4.59 -11.49
CA HIS A 39 9.77 -4.91 -12.62
C HIS A 39 9.35 -4.26 -13.94
N ASP A 40 8.13 -3.75 -14.04
CA ASP A 40 7.65 -3.17 -15.29
C ASP A 40 8.07 -1.69 -15.37
N PRO A 41 8.97 -1.32 -16.30
CA PRO A 41 9.41 0.07 -16.46
C PRO A 41 8.27 1.04 -16.78
N ALA A 42 7.17 0.55 -17.35
CA ALA A 42 6.00 1.39 -17.64
C ALA A 42 5.20 1.70 -16.38
N THR A 43 5.29 0.85 -15.35
CA THR A 43 4.65 1.06 -14.05
C THR A 43 5.51 1.97 -13.17
N MET A 44 6.81 1.75 -13.17
CA MET A 44 7.77 2.51 -12.37
C MET A 44 8.78 3.15 -13.32
N PRO A 45 8.58 4.41 -13.73
CA PRO A 45 9.47 5.08 -14.67
C PRO A 45 10.87 5.39 -14.10
N PHE A 46 11.08 5.24 -12.80
CA PHE A 46 12.39 5.34 -12.17
C PHE A 46 12.69 4.04 -11.44
N SER A 47 13.86 3.50 -11.69
CA SER A 47 14.38 2.39 -10.92
C SER A 47 15.10 2.91 -9.68
N THR A 48 15.02 2.15 -8.61
CA THR A 48 15.84 2.36 -7.43
C THR A 48 16.79 1.16 -7.31
N PRO A 49 17.93 1.30 -6.63
CA PRO A 49 18.89 0.19 -6.54
C PRO A 49 18.30 -1.11 -6.01
N TRP A 50 17.26 -1.05 -5.17
CA TRP A 50 16.67 -2.26 -4.61
C TRP A 50 15.62 -2.89 -5.53
N THR A 51 15.11 -2.16 -6.54
CA THR A 51 14.15 -2.70 -7.53
C THR A 51 14.82 -3.15 -8.81
N ASP A 52 16.03 -2.71 -9.09
CA ASP A 52 16.75 -3.04 -10.32
C ASP A 52 17.68 -4.25 -10.13
N VAL A 53 17.10 -5.35 -9.65
CA VAL A 53 17.79 -6.60 -9.39
C VAL A 53 16.92 -7.78 -9.82
N PRO A 54 17.53 -8.91 -10.18
CA PRO A 54 16.75 -10.10 -10.57
C PRO A 54 16.15 -10.81 -9.38
N SER A 55 15.15 -11.66 -9.63
CA SER A 55 14.64 -12.59 -8.64
C SER A 55 15.70 -13.60 -8.23
N PRO A 56 15.76 -14.08 -6.99
CA PRO A 56 14.83 -13.78 -5.88
C PRO A 56 15.21 -12.55 -5.05
N GLU A 57 16.27 -11.84 -5.41
CA GLU A 57 16.73 -10.67 -4.65
C GLU A 57 15.68 -9.56 -4.65
N LEU A 58 14.96 -9.37 -5.76
CA LEU A 58 13.89 -8.39 -5.85
C LEU A 58 12.82 -8.65 -4.79
N GLU A 59 12.36 -9.88 -4.67
CA GLU A 59 11.32 -10.25 -3.71
C GLU A 59 11.79 -10.05 -2.27
N ARG A 60 13.05 -10.40 -1.97
CA ARG A 60 13.63 -10.15 -0.64
C ARG A 60 13.67 -8.67 -0.31
N ASN A 61 14.10 -7.85 -1.26
CA ASN A 61 14.16 -6.40 -1.09
C ASN A 61 12.77 -5.80 -0.91
N THR A 62 11.79 -6.31 -1.65
CA THR A 62 10.41 -5.90 -1.56
C THR A 62 9.84 -6.19 -0.16
N LEU A 63 10.04 -7.40 0.35
CA LEU A 63 9.61 -7.77 1.70
C LEU A 63 10.27 -6.89 2.75
N ARG A 64 11.59 -6.67 2.67
CA ARG A 64 12.31 -5.81 3.62
C ARG A 64 11.79 -4.37 3.61
N PHE A 65 11.47 -3.85 2.45
CA PHE A 65 10.90 -2.51 2.31
C PHE A 65 9.58 -2.39 3.06
N TYR A 66 8.65 -3.31 2.83
CA TYR A 66 7.34 -3.29 3.49
C TYR A 66 7.43 -3.64 4.98
N TRP A 67 8.30 -4.54 5.38
CA TRP A 67 8.53 -4.84 6.80
C TRP A 67 9.07 -3.62 7.55
N ARG A 68 9.99 -2.88 6.93
CA ARG A 68 10.54 -1.65 7.51
C ARG A 68 9.45 -0.60 7.68
N ASN A 69 8.64 -0.39 6.67
CA ASN A 69 7.52 0.55 6.74
C ASN A 69 6.55 0.17 7.84
N ARG A 70 6.26 -1.11 7.99
CA ARG A 70 5.40 -1.62 9.06
C ARG A 70 6.02 -1.39 10.43
N ALA A 71 7.31 -1.68 10.59
CA ALA A 71 8.02 -1.50 11.86
C ALA A 71 8.09 -0.02 12.28
N ASP A 72 8.21 0.89 11.31
CA ASP A 72 8.33 2.32 11.56
C ASP A 72 6.99 3.02 11.80
N THR A 73 5.87 2.35 11.53
CA THR A 73 4.54 2.94 11.71
C THR A 73 4.16 3.01 13.19
N THR A 74 3.81 4.21 13.64
CA THR A 74 3.31 4.49 15.00
C THR A 74 2.01 5.28 14.89
N VAL A 75 1.42 5.64 16.04
CA VAL A 75 0.23 6.50 16.08
C VAL A 75 0.53 7.88 15.48
N GLU A 76 1.71 8.40 15.72
CA GLU A 76 2.11 9.75 15.29
C GLU A 76 2.69 9.76 13.88
N GLN A 77 3.37 8.70 13.48
CA GLN A 77 4.07 8.64 12.19
C GLN A 77 3.60 7.43 11.41
N TRP A 78 2.97 7.68 10.29
CA TRP A 78 2.39 6.62 9.45
C TRP A 78 3.23 6.37 8.20
N ASP A 79 3.41 5.10 7.92
CA ASP A 79 4.01 4.62 6.68
C ASP A 79 3.21 3.39 6.25
N LEU A 80 2.00 3.65 5.74
CA LEU A 80 1.02 2.64 5.43
C LEU A 80 1.12 2.22 3.97
N ASN A 81 1.13 0.93 3.72
CA ASN A 81 1.12 0.37 2.39
C ASN A 81 -0.11 -0.50 2.21
N LEU A 82 -0.89 -0.19 1.18
CA LEU A 82 -2.15 -0.86 0.88
C LEU A 82 -2.08 -1.45 -0.52
N ALA A 83 -2.45 -2.72 -0.65
CA ALA A 83 -2.59 -3.33 -1.97
C ALA A 83 -3.90 -2.88 -2.61
N VAL A 84 -3.85 -2.56 -3.88
CA VAL A 84 -5.04 -2.27 -4.69
C VAL A 84 -5.55 -3.58 -5.25
N VAL A 85 -6.75 -3.99 -4.85
CA VAL A 85 -7.35 -5.27 -5.24
C VAL A 85 -8.60 -5.03 -6.08
N VAL A 86 -8.64 -5.61 -7.27
CA VAL A 86 -9.81 -5.58 -8.18
C VAL A 86 -10.16 -7.01 -8.52
N ASP A 87 -11.39 -7.42 -8.23
CA ASP A 87 -11.88 -8.79 -8.49
C ASP A 87 -10.97 -9.87 -7.90
N GLY A 88 -10.47 -9.62 -6.68
CA GLY A 88 -9.60 -10.56 -5.98
C GLY A 88 -8.14 -10.57 -6.44
N VAL A 89 -7.76 -9.70 -7.36
CA VAL A 89 -6.41 -9.64 -7.93
C VAL A 89 -5.72 -8.35 -7.46
N ALA A 90 -4.48 -8.48 -6.97
CA ALA A 90 -3.66 -7.32 -6.63
C ALA A 90 -3.14 -6.68 -7.93
N VAL A 91 -3.59 -5.46 -8.21
CA VAL A 91 -3.27 -4.76 -9.47
C VAL A 91 -2.36 -3.56 -9.28
N GLY A 92 -2.05 -3.19 -8.05
CA GLY A 92 -1.19 -2.05 -7.75
C GLY A 92 -1.00 -1.86 -6.26
N MET A 93 -0.39 -0.75 -5.92
CA MET A 93 -0.10 -0.38 -4.53
C MET A 93 -0.44 1.08 -4.29
N CYS A 94 -0.77 1.37 -3.03
CA CYS A 94 -1.02 2.72 -2.55
C CYS A 94 -0.25 2.91 -1.24
N SER A 95 0.38 4.05 -1.07
CA SER A 95 1.03 4.41 0.19
C SER A 95 0.37 5.64 0.80
N ILE A 96 0.30 5.67 2.12
CA ILE A 96 -0.15 6.83 2.88
C ILE A 96 0.91 7.11 3.93
N GLU A 97 1.58 8.24 3.80
CA GLU A 97 2.64 8.66 4.71
C GLU A 97 2.19 9.91 5.45
N ALA A 98 2.38 9.94 6.74
CA ALA A 98 2.05 11.10 7.56
C ALA A 98 2.97 11.20 8.77
N ASP A 99 3.34 12.43 9.10
CA ASP A 99 4.08 12.76 10.30
C ASP A 99 3.17 13.61 11.20
N ALA A 100 2.99 13.16 12.45
CA ALA A 100 2.15 13.84 13.43
C ALA A 100 0.73 14.14 12.88
N PHE A 101 0.10 13.20 12.17
CA PHE A 101 -1.20 13.40 11.55
C PHE A 101 -2.29 13.85 12.52
N PRO A 102 -2.38 13.32 13.76
CA PRO A 102 -3.41 13.77 14.69
C PRO A 102 -3.40 15.28 14.93
N THR A 103 -2.24 15.92 14.81
CA THR A 103 -2.06 17.36 14.98
C THR A 103 -2.08 18.10 13.65
N ARG A 104 -1.29 17.67 12.69
CA ARG A 104 -1.10 18.36 11.41
C ARG A 104 -2.24 18.15 10.42
N ARG A 105 -2.91 17.00 10.50
CA ARG A 105 -4.02 16.63 9.59
C ARG A 105 -3.63 16.64 8.12
N SER A 106 -2.36 16.40 7.82
CA SER A 106 -1.88 16.27 6.45
C SER A 106 -1.15 14.97 6.25
N ALA A 107 -1.32 14.40 5.07
CA ALA A 107 -0.68 13.15 4.69
C ALA A 107 -0.31 13.19 3.21
N GLU A 108 0.76 12.51 2.86
CA GLU A 108 1.15 12.30 1.47
C GLU A 108 0.65 10.94 1.00
N THR A 109 0.19 10.88 -0.23
CA THR A 109 -0.25 9.63 -0.85
C THR A 109 0.53 9.40 -2.14
N GLY A 110 0.87 8.15 -2.37
CA GLY A 110 1.48 7.71 -3.62
C GLY A 110 0.77 6.45 -4.09
N SER A 111 0.76 6.21 -5.39
CA SER A 111 0.16 4.98 -5.91
C SER A 111 0.74 4.62 -7.26
N TRP A 112 0.69 3.34 -7.59
CA TRP A 112 0.95 2.85 -8.93
C TRP A 112 -0.02 1.71 -9.24
N VAL A 113 -0.30 1.54 -10.53
CA VAL A 113 -1.19 0.50 -11.05
C VAL A 113 -0.44 -0.25 -12.14
N GLY A 114 -0.49 -1.57 -12.13
CA GLY A 114 0.14 -2.41 -13.14
C GLY A 114 -0.31 -2.03 -14.54
N ARG A 115 0.62 -2.12 -15.52
CA ARG A 115 0.41 -1.66 -16.89
C ARG A 115 -0.90 -2.20 -17.52
N ARG A 116 -1.21 -3.46 -17.28
CA ARG A 116 -2.38 -4.16 -17.79
C ARG A 116 -3.70 -3.53 -17.32
N TYR A 117 -3.67 -2.79 -16.20
CA TYR A 117 -4.84 -2.24 -15.53
C TYR A 117 -4.91 -0.72 -15.62
N GLN A 118 -3.97 -0.09 -16.32
CA GLN A 118 -3.98 1.36 -16.51
C GLN A 118 -5.08 1.80 -17.49
N HIS A 119 -5.44 3.07 -17.44
CA HIS A 119 -6.46 3.68 -18.31
C HIS A 119 -7.89 3.14 -18.11
N GLN A 120 -8.18 2.59 -16.93
CA GLN A 120 -9.50 2.06 -16.56
C GLN A 120 -10.16 2.83 -15.41
N GLY A 121 -9.58 3.96 -15.00
CA GLY A 121 -10.10 4.75 -13.89
C GLY A 121 -9.66 4.26 -12.51
N ILE A 122 -8.90 3.16 -12.41
CA ILE A 122 -8.45 2.57 -11.14
C ILE A 122 -7.58 3.56 -10.37
N GLY A 123 -6.58 4.16 -11.02
CA GLY A 123 -5.68 5.11 -10.37
C GLY A 123 -6.40 6.32 -9.78
N ARG A 124 -7.43 6.82 -10.46
CA ARG A 124 -8.26 7.92 -9.95
C ARG A 124 -9.00 7.51 -8.69
N GLU A 125 -9.63 6.34 -8.71
CA GLU A 125 -10.39 5.86 -7.56
C GLU A 125 -9.49 5.57 -6.37
N VAL A 126 -8.29 5.02 -6.59
CA VAL A 126 -7.27 4.83 -5.54
C VAL A 126 -6.92 6.16 -4.88
N ARG A 127 -6.66 7.20 -5.67
CA ARG A 127 -6.32 8.52 -5.11
C ARG A 127 -7.44 9.09 -4.27
N HIS A 128 -8.68 8.99 -4.72
CA HIS A 128 -9.83 9.48 -3.97
C HIS A 128 -10.00 8.72 -2.64
N ALA A 129 -9.91 7.39 -2.69
CA ALA A 129 -10.02 6.56 -1.50
C ALA A 129 -8.89 6.83 -0.51
N ALA A 130 -7.65 6.95 -1.00
CA ALA A 130 -6.48 7.21 -0.17
C ALA A 130 -6.55 8.59 0.49
N GLN A 131 -6.99 9.61 -0.21
CA GLN A 131 -7.11 10.97 0.32
C GLN A 131 -8.16 11.08 1.42
N ALA A 132 -9.23 10.30 1.34
CA ALA A 132 -10.28 10.29 2.37
C ALA A 132 -9.89 9.45 3.60
N SER A 133 -9.08 8.42 3.43
CA SER A 133 -8.79 7.42 4.45
C SER A 133 -8.08 7.95 5.69
N PRO A 134 -7.06 8.86 5.60
CA PRO A 134 -6.37 9.36 6.78
C PRO A 134 -7.32 10.00 7.81
N HIS A 135 -8.28 10.79 7.35
CA HIS A 135 -9.24 11.46 8.24
C HIS A 135 -10.18 10.45 8.91
N LYS A 136 -10.62 9.43 8.17
CA LYS A 136 -11.45 8.34 8.71
C LYS A 136 -10.69 7.53 9.75
N MET A 137 -9.42 7.24 9.53
CA MET A 137 -8.57 6.50 10.47
C MET A 137 -8.41 7.26 11.78
N CYS A 138 -8.20 8.57 11.72
CA CYS A 138 -8.13 9.41 12.91
C CYS A 138 -9.45 9.50 13.65
N ALA A 139 -10.56 9.64 12.95
CA ALA A 139 -11.89 9.76 13.55
C ALA A 139 -12.36 8.46 14.22
N GLY A 140 -11.85 7.31 13.79
CA GLY A 140 -12.19 5.99 14.33
C GLY A 140 -11.52 5.63 15.66
N ARG A 141 -10.83 6.55 16.29
CA ARG A 141 -10.14 6.31 17.56
C ARG A 141 -10.96 6.75 18.77
#